data_0ba0905dae4dc650b843d5df0a269618
#
_entry.id   0ba0905dae4dc650b843d5df0a269618
#
_cell.length_a   1.000
_cell.length_b   1.000
_cell.length_c   1.000
_cell.angle_alpha   90.00
_cell.angle_beta   90.00
_cell.angle_gamma   90.00
#
_symmetry.space_group_name_H-M   'P 1'
#
loop_
_entity.id
_entity.type
_entity.pdbx_description
1 polymer ?
#
loop_
_entity_poly.entity_id
_entity_poly.type
_entity_poly.pdbx_seq_one_letter_code
_entity_poly.pdbx_strand_id
1 'polypeptide(L)'
;LDQTMFYPEGGGQPADHGRLASEEGSVEVTDVQVEDGVILHRTTKNPGKGEFVTGKIDAERRRRLMQHHTATHIIGAAARKVLGDHIRQAGAQKGVDSSRLDVGHYERVTRQQVKEIEQVANELVTDDTTVRQEWPARHEAQEKHGYDLYQGGIPAGENIRLIHVGDDVQACGGTHVDRTGDVGTIKVLSTEPVQDGVERFVFAAGPAAIEATQRTEDALYGAADTFDVNPEEVPDAAERFFTEWKERGKTIESLKEQLAEARAGGGGDAEEVDIDGTTAVIQRIDT
;
A
#
# COMPACT_ATOMS: atom_id res chain seq x y z
N LEU A 1 6.83 -15.39 -30.23
CA LEU A 1 8.15 -15.98 -29.95
C LEU A 1 7.99 -17.48 -29.78
N ASP A 2 9.01 -18.25 -30.14
CA ASP A 2 9.08 -19.70 -29.93
C ASP A 2 9.26 -20.06 -28.44
N GLN A 3 9.95 -19.18 -27.70
CA GLN A 3 10.11 -19.25 -26.24
C GLN A 3 10.22 -17.85 -25.66
N THR A 4 9.91 -17.70 -24.38
CA THR A 4 10.01 -16.42 -23.67
C THR A 4 10.37 -16.61 -22.21
N MET A 5 11.10 -15.62 -21.64
CA MET A 5 11.35 -15.49 -20.22
C MET A 5 10.52 -14.36 -19.59
N PHE A 6 9.77 -13.62 -20.39
CA PHE A 6 8.88 -12.59 -19.87
C PHE A 6 7.70 -13.23 -19.15
N TYR A 7 7.51 -12.83 -17.90
CA TYR A 7 6.40 -13.27 -17.08
C TYR A 7 5.10 -12.60 -17.57
N PRO A 8 4.08 -13.37 -17.95
CA PRO A 8 2.77 -12.81 -18.26
C PRO A 8 2.05 -12.45 -16.95
N GLU A 9 1.15 -11.47 -17.01
CA GLU A 9 0.32 -11.11 -15.88
C GLU A 9 -0.46 -12.34 -15.36
N GLY A 10 -0.40 -12.58 -14.06
CA GLY A 10 -1.08 -13.70 -13.43
C GLY A 10 -0.90 -13.76 -11.92
N GLY A 11 -1.86 -14.36 -11.21
CA GLY A 11 -1.80 -14.52 -9.75
C GLY A 11 -1.67 -13.19 -8.98
N GLY A 12 -2.16 -12.09 -9.56
CA GLY A 12 -2.04 -10.74 -8.99
C GLY A 12 -0.64 -10.13 -9.12
N GLN A 13 0.26 -10.75 -9.89
CA GLN A 13 1.55 -10.15 -10.26
C GLN A 13 1.44 -9.58 -11.67
N PRO A 14 1.79 -8.29 -11.88
CA PRO A 14 1.80 -7.66 -13.21
C PRO A 14 2.84 -8.30 -14.13
N ALA A 15 2.63 -8.13 -15.42
CA ALA A 15 3.55 -8.56 -16.45
C ALA A 15 4.93 -7.92 -16.35
N ASP A 16 5.91 -8.62 -16.90
CA ASP A 16 7.22 -8.03 -17.14
C ASP A 16 7.18 -6.99 -18.24
N HIS A 17 8.09 -6.03 -18.10
CA HIS A 17 8.48 -5.10 -19.14
C HIS A 17 9.91 -5.41 -19.61
N GLY A 18 10.31 -4.84 -20.74
CA GLY A 18 11.67 -4.99 -21.24
C GLY A 18 11.79 -4.65 -22.71
N ARG A 19 12.68 -5.34 -23.42
CA ARG A 19 12.96 -5.08 -24.84
C ARG A 19 13.19 -6.38 -25.60
N LEU A 20 12.81 -6.37 -26.88
CA LEU A 20 13.23 -7.36 -27.87
C LEU A 20 14.21 -6.65 -28.82
N ALA A 21 15.43 -7.16 -28.90
CA ALA A 21 16.47 -6.65 -29.78
C ALA A 21 16.73 -7.61 -30.95
N SER A 22 16.80 -7.08 -32.16
CA SER A 22 17.20 -7.76 -33.39
C SER A 22 18.35 -7.00 -34.07
N GLU A 23 18.84 -7.50 -35.22
CA GLU A 23 19.81 -6.78 -36.04
C GLU A 23 19.25 -5.45 -36.59
N GLU A 24 17.93 -5.35 -36.79
CA GLU A 24 17.26 -4.15 -37.31
C GLU A 24 16.95 -3.11 -36.23
N GLY A 25 17.16 -3.44 -34.94
CA GLY A 25 16.94 -2.52 -33.83
C GLY A 25 16.29 -3.15 -32.61
N SER A 26 15.69 -2.30 -31.76
CA SER A 26 15.07 -2.74 -30.52
C SER A 26 13.66 -2.19 -30.40
N VAL A 27 12.74 -3.01 -29.89
CA VAL A 27 11.36 -2.62 -29.56
C VAL A 27 11.10 -2.87 -28.07
N GLU A 28 10.29 -2.01 -27.47
CA GLU A 28 9.91 -2.17 -26.07
C GLU A 28 8.75 -3.15 -25.93
N VAL A 29 8.82 -3.99 -24.89
CA VAL A 29 7.74 -4.84 -24.40
C VAL A 29 7.09 -4.11 -23.23
N THR A 30 5.84 -3.70 -23.39
CA THR A 30 5.10 -2.91 -22.41
C THR A 30 4.08 -3.73 -21.62
N ASP A 31 3.74 -4.93 -22.10
CA ASP A 31 2.79 -5.83 -21.45
C ASP A 31 2.97 -7.26 -21.98
N VAL A 32 2.64 -8.25 -21.16
CA VAL A 32 2.65 -9.67 -21.52
C VAL A 32 1.42 -10.35 -20.92
N GLN A 33 0.63 -10.99 -21.77
CA GLN A 33 -0.63 -11.64 -21.41
C GLN A 33 -0.65 -13.08 -21.89
N VAL A 34 -1.56 -13.90 -21.35
CA VAL A 34 -1.83 -15.26 -21.84
C VAL A 34 -3.24 -15.30 -22.43
N GLU A 35 -3.34 -15.67 -23.70
CA GLU A 35 -4.62 -15.92 -24.37
C GLU A 35 -4.58 -17.31 -25.02
N ASP A 36 -5.53 -18.17 -24.69
CA ASP A 36 -5.64 -19.54 -25.19
C ASP A 36 -4.35 -20.37 -25.06
N GLY A 37 -3.57 -20.14 -23.99
CA GLY A 37 -2.30 -20.83 -23.75
C GLY A 37 -1.11 -20.25 -24.52
N VAL A 38 -1.31 -19.18 -25.30
CA VAL A 38 -0.27 -18.47 -26.02
C VAL A 38 0.16 -17.22 -25.24
N ILE A 39 1.47 -17.03 -25.08
CA ILE A 39 2.02 -15.84 -24.43
C ILE A 39 2.16 -14.72 -25.46
N LEU A 40 1.37 -13.67 -25.29
CA LEU A 40 1.31 -12.50 -26.15
C LEU A 40 2.16 -11.37 -25.56
N HIS A 41 3.07 -10.80 -26.35
CA HIS A 41 3.89 -9.65 -25.96
C HIS A 41 3.38 -8.41 -26.68
N ARG A 42 2.91 -7.42 -25.93
CA ARG A 42 2.57 -6.11 -26.48
C ARG A 42 3.83 -5.29 -26.65
N THR A 43 4.12 -4.86 -27.86
CA THR A 43 5.32 -4.11 -28.20
C THR A 43 4.98 -2.75 -28.80
N THR A 44 5.89 -1.78 -28.67
CA THR A 44 5.72 -0.43 -29.21
C THR A 44 5.75 -0.37 -30.74
N LYS A 45 6.39 -1.37 -31.38
CA LYS A 45 6.45 -1.56 -32.84
C LYS A 45 6.45 -3.06 -33.15
N ASN A 46 6.11 -3.44 -34.38
CA ASN A 46 6.25 -4.81 -34.83
C ASN A 46 7.74 -5.16 -34.98
N PRO A 47 8.27 -6.20 -34.29
CA PRO A 47 9.68 -6.57 -34.39
C PRO A 47 10.06 -7.30 -35.68
N GLY A 48 9.10 -7.49 -36.61
CA GLY A 48 9.31 -8.31 -37.81
C GLY A 48 8.88 -9.77 -37.63
N LYS A 49 8.62 -10.45 -38.74
CA LYS A 49 8.21 -11.86 -38.72
C LYS A 49 9.38 -12.75 -39.15
N GLY A 50 9.67 -13.76 -38.33
CA GLY A 50 10.72 -14.75 -38.62
C GLY A 50 12.14 -14.31 -38.28
N GLU A 51 12.30 -13.18 -37.58
CA GLU A 51 13.59 -12.71 -37.13
C GLU A 51 13.98 -13.34 -35.77
N PHE A 52 15.30 -13.49 -35.60
CA PHE A 52 15.85 -13.81 -34.28
C PHE A 52 15.88 -12.55 -33.42
N VAL A 53 15.27 -12.65 -32.24
CA VAL A 53 15.27 -11.56 -31.25
C VAL A 53 15.87 -12.04 -29.94
N THR A 54 16.60 -11.16 -29.27
CA THR A 54 17.04 -11.37 -27.89
C THR A 54 16.12 -10.60 -26.95
N GLY A 55 15.42 -11.32 -26.07
CA GLY A 55 14.60 -10.73 -25.02
C GLY A 55 15.46 -10.27 -23.84
N LYS A 56 15.30 -9.00 -23.41
CA LYS A 56 15.93 -8.45 -22.22
C LYS A 56 14.85 -7.90 -21.32
N ILE A 57 14.62 -8.58 -20.19
CA ILE A 57 13.65 -8.17 -19.16
C ILE A 57 14.21 -6.94 -18.41
N ASP A 58 13.32 -6.03 -17.98
CA ASP A 58 13.63 -5.03 -16.98
C ASP A 58 13.91 -5.73 -15.63
N ALA A 59 15.19 -5.92 -15.35
CA ALA A 59 15.65 -6.71 -14.21
C ALA A 59 15.32 -6.04 -12.87
N GLU A 60 15.31 -4.71 -12.81
CA GLU A 60 14.98 -3.97 -11.59
C GLU A 60 13.49 -4.14 -11.26
N ARG A 61 12.62 -3.89 -12.24
CA ARG A 61 11.18 -4.13 -12.10
C ARG A 61 10.87 -5.58 -11.70
N ARG A 62 11.46 -6.56 -12.39
CA ARG A 62 11.29 -7.99 -12.09
C ARG A 62 11.72 -8.30 -10.65
N ARG A 63 12.86 -7.80 -10.21
CA ARG A 63 13.37 -8.01 -8.86
C ARG A 63 12.41 -7.43 -7.81
N ARG A 64 11.94 -6.20 -7.98
CA ARG A 64 10.96 -5.59 -7.07
C ARG A 64 9.66 -6.42 -7.01
N LEU A 65 9.16 -6.91 -8.14
CA LEU A 65 7.98 -7.78 -8.17
C LEU A 65 8.22 -9.12 -7.47
N MET A 66 9.39 -9.75 -7.64
CA MET A 66 9.78 -10.98 -6.95
C MET A 66 9.86 -10.77 -5.43
N GLN A 67 10.46 -9.67 -4.99
CA GLN A 67 10.53 -9.29 -3.57
C GLN A 67 9.13 -9.13 -2.97
N HIS A 68 8.25 -8.38 -3.62
CA HIS A 68 6.87 -8.18 -3.17
C HIS A 68 6.05 -9.48 -3.22
N HIS A 69 6.27 -10.34 -4.22
CA HIS A 69 5.56 -11.61 -4.31
C HIS A 69 5.97 -12.55 -3.17
N THR A 70 7.26 -12.68 -2.91
CA THR A 70 7.75 -13.50 -1.79
C THR A 70 7.35 -12.89 -0.44
N ALA A 71 7.38 -11.55 -0.30
CA ALA A 71 6.88 -10.86 0.88
C ALA A 71 5.37 -11.12 1.13
N THR A 72 4.56 -11.33 0.07
CA THR A 72 3.15 -11.70 0.23
C THR A 72 3.01 -13.03 0.99
N HIS A 73 3.82 -14.04 0.64
CA HIS A 73 3.86 -15.32 1.35
C HIS A 73 4.33 -15.15 2.79
N ILE A 74 5.39 -14.38 3.01
CA ILE A 74 5.96 -14.10 4.34
C ILE A 74 4.94 -13.40 5.24
N ILE A 75 4.25 -12.36 4.76
CA ILE A 75 3.22 -11.67 5.54
C ILE A 75 2.04 -12.59 5.82
N GLY A 76 1.62 -13.41 4.87
CA GLY A 76 0.58 -14.42 5.09
C GLY A 76 0.95 -15.42 6.19
N ALA A 77 2.18 -15.92 6.19
CA ALA A 77 2.71 -16.80 7.24
C ALA A 77 2.79 -16.08 8.59
N ALA A 78 3.30 -14.84 8.62
CA ALA A 78 3.39 -14.03 9.83
C ALA A 78 1.99 -13.70 10.39
N ALA A 79 1.03 -13.37 9.53
CA ALA A 79 -0.35 -13.12 9.95
C ALA A 79 -0.99 -14.38 10.55
N ARG A 80 -0.77 -15.57 9.97
CA ARG A 80 -1.22 -16.84 10.59
C ARG A 80 -0.61 -17.07 11.97
N LYS A 81 0.68 -16.81 12.12
CA LYS A 81 1.40 -16.98 13.39
C LYS A 81 0.88 -16.06 14.50
N VAL A 82 0.51 -14.81 14.14
CA VAL A 82 0.08 -13.79 15.11
C VAL A 82 -1.45 -13.81 15.35
N LEU A 83 -2.24 -13.95 14.29
CA LEU A 83 -3.70 -13.84 14.36
C LEU A 83 -4.41 -15.21 14.47
N GLY A 84 -3.72 -16.29 14.09
CA GLY A 84 -4.22 -17.66 14.20
C GLY A 84 -4.39 -18.38 12.85
N ASP A 85 -4.56 -19.70 12.94
CA ASP A 85 -4.60 -20.62 11.80
C ASP A 85 -5.81 -20.44 10.86
N HIS A 86 -6.80 -19.64 11.25
CA HIS A 86 -7.94 -19.32 10.39
C HIS A 86 -7.61 -18.35 9.25
N ILE A 87 -6.45 -17.71 9.31
CA ILE A 87 -6.04 -16.75 8.27
C ILE A 87 -5.88 -17.46 6.92
N ARG A 88 -6.65 -17.00 5.93
CA ARG A 88 -6.61 -17.45 4.54
C ARG A 88 -6.57 -16.23 3.62
N GLN A 89 -5.84 -16.35 2.52
CA GLN A 89 -5.82 -15.30 1.51
C GLN A 89 -7.17 -15.19 0.82
N ALA A 90 -7.78 -14.01 0.88
CA ALA A 90 -8.98 -13.65 0.14
C ALA A 90 -8.64 -12.97 -1.20
N GLY A 91 -7.46 -12.35 -1.31
CA GLY A 91 -6.96 -11.70 -2.51
C GLY A 91 -5.54 -11.21 -2.34
N ALA A 92 -4.85 -10.98 -3.44
CA ALA A 92 -3.52 -10.34 -3.42
C ALA A 92 -3.24 -9.63 -4.73
N GLN A 93 -2.51 -8.52 -4.65
CA GLN A 93 -1.96 -7.81 -5.80
C GLN A 93 -0.56 -7.32 -5.49
N LYS A 94 0.35 -7.58 -6.42
CA LYS A 94 1.75 -7.20 -6.31
C LYS A 94 2.02 -5.97 -7.16
N GLY A 95 2.89 -5.11 -6.67
CA GLY A 95 3.34 -3.92 -7.40
C GLY A 95 4.85 -3.72 -7.20
N VAL A 96 5.42 -2.73 -7.85
CA VAL A 96 6.85 -2.40 -7.72
C VAL A 96 7.14 -1.53 -6.49
N ASP A 97 6.15 -0.73 -6.05
CA ASP A 97 6.30 0.21 -4.94
C ASP A 97 5.56 -0.28 -3.68
N SER A 98 4.49 -1.03 -3.87
CA SER A 98 3.72 -1.64 -2.78
C SER A 98 2.89 -2.80 -3.28
N SER A 99 2.48 -3.65 -2.36
CA SER A 99 1.59 -4.79 -2.60
C SER A 99 0.48 -4.82 -1.56
N ARG A 100 -0.58 -5.56 -1.88
CA ARG A 100 -1.65 -5.81 -0.93
C ARG A 100 -1.91 -7.30 -0.79
N LEU A 101 -2.25 -7.69 0.42
CA LEU A 101 -2.73 -9.02 0.78
C LEU A 101 -4.04 -8.85 1.56
N ASP A 102 -5.11 -9.40 1.04
CA ASP A 102 -6.41 -9.45 1.69
C ASP A 102 -6.54 -10.81 2.39
N VAL A 103 -6.84 -10.83 3.68
CA VAL A 103 -6.96 -12.06 4.47
C VAL A 103 -8.32 -12.14 5.16
N GLY A 104 -8.84 -13.36 5.28
CA GLY A 104 -10.04 -13.63 6.08
C GLY A 104 -9.71 -13.44 7.56
N HIS A 105 -10.34 -12.46 8.22
CA HIS A 105 -10.21 -12.21 9.65
C HIS A 105 -11.48 -11.52 10.17
N TYR A 106 -11.98 -11.94 11.32
CA TYR A 106 -13.28 -11.54 11.85
C TYR A 106 -13.25 -10.25 12.69
N GLU A 107 -12.05 -9.76 13.02
CA GLU A 107 -11.85 -8.54 13.80
C GLU A 107 -10.88 -7.59 13.08
N ARG A 108 -10.89 -6.32 13.49
CA ARG A 108 -9.88 -5.35 13.01
C ARG A 108 -8.53 -5.67 13.59
N VAL A 109 -7.52 -5.68 12.73
CA VAL A 109 -6.13 -5.84 13.15
C VAL A 109 -5.67 -4.58 13.88
N THR A 110 -5.25 -4.75 15.13
CA THR A 110 -4.75 -3.66 15.96
C THR A 110 -3.36 -3.22 15.55
N ARG A 111 -2.97 -1.97 15.90
CA ARG A 111 -1.60 -1.49 15.67
C ARG A 111 -0.53 -2.37 16.30
N GLN A 112 -0.83 -2.99 17.45
CA GLN A 112 0.12 -3.88 18.12
C GLN A 112 0.30 -5.17 17.32
N GLN A 113 -0.78 -5.78 16.85
CA GLN A 113 -0.73 -6.97 15.99
C GLN A 113 -0.01 -6.68 14.66
N VAL A 114 -0.22 -5.49 14.07
CA VAL A 114 0.54 -5.07 12.86
C VAL A 114 2.04 -5.06 13.12
N LYS A 115 2.49 -4.51 14.26
CA LYS A 115 3.90 -4.49 14.65
C LYS A 115 4.45 -5.90 14.85
N GLU A 116 3.68 -6.77 15.49
CA GLU A 116 4.07 -8.18 15.70
C GLU A 116 4.17 -8.94 14.38
N ILE A 117 3.21 -8.75 13.45
CA ILE A 117 3.25 -9.34 12.11
C ILE A 117 4.47 -8.83 11.34
N GLU A 118 4.73 -7.53 11.36
CA GLU A 118 5.90 -6.93 10.70
C GLU A 118 7.21 -7.47 11.28
N GLN A 119 7.28 -7.63 12.60
CA GLN A 119 8.45 -8.21 13.27
C GLN A 119 8.66 -9.66 12.84
N VAL A 120 7.64 -10.50 12.94
CA VAL A 120 7.72 -11.92 12.53
C VAL A 120 8.07 -12.05 11.05
N ALA A 121 7.52 -11.17 10.18
CA ALA A 121 7.85 -11.16 8.77
C ALA A 121 9.35 -10.86 8.54
N ASN A 122 9.91 -9.88 9.24
CA ASN A 122 11.32 -9.54 9.12
C ASN A 122 12.26 -10.56 9.80
N GLU A 123 11.80 -11.30 10.82
CA GLU A 123 12.52 -12.47 11.36
C GLU A 123 12.67 -13.54 10.26
N LEU A 124 11.58 -13.89 9.54
CA LEU A 124 11.61 -14.84 8.42
C LEU A 124 12.53 -14.38 7.27
N VAL A 125 12.61 -13.07 7.03
CA VAL A 125 13.60 -12.50 6.07
C VAL A 125 15.01 -12.72 6.58
N THR A 126 15.27 -12.43 7.86
CA THR A 126 16.60 -12.52 8.49
C THR A 126 17.10 -13.96 8.60
N ASP A 127 16.20 -14.94 8.74
CA ASP A 127 16.54 -16.38 8.75
C ASP A 127 17.15 -16.84 7.42
N ASP A 128 17.00 -16.06 6.36
CA ASP A 128 17.62 -16.27 5.04
C ASP A 128 17.47 -17.69 4.52
N THR A 129 16.26 -18.24 4.58
CA THR A 129 15.98 -19.59 4.11
C THR A 129 15.80 -19.65 2.60
N THR A 130 16.15 -20.80 1.99
CA THR A 130 15.98 -21.02 0.56
C THR A 130 14.50 -21.09 0.18
N VAL A 131 14.10 -20.30 -0.82
CA VAL A 131 12.78 -20.39 -1.46
C VAL A 131 12.82 -21.54 -2.47
N ARG A 132 12.16 -22.65 -2.14
CA ARG A 132 12.17 -23.85 -2.98
C ARG A 132 10.93 -23.92 -3.84
N GLN A 133 11.09 -24.53 -5.01
CA GLN A 133 10.00 -24.79 -5.93
C GLN A 133 10.00 -26.25 -6.36
N GLU A 134 8.83 -26.86 -6.43
CA GLU A 134 8.64 -28.24 -6.89
C GLU A 134 7.37 -28.37 -7.71
N TRP A 135 7.27 -29.43 -8.51
CA TRP A 135 6.13 -29.72 -9.40
C TRP A 135 5.58 -31.14 -9.14
N PRO A 136 5.04 -31.42 -7.97
CA PRO A 136 4.42 -32.71 -7.69
C PRO A 136 3.13 -32.92 -8.49
N ALA A 137 2.70 -34.17 -8.55
CA ALA A 137 1.34 -34.46 -8.99
C ALA A 137 0.34 -33.84 -7.99
N ARG A 138 -0.76 -33.30 -8.54
CA ARG A 138 -1.76 -32.59 -7.72
C ARG A 138 -2.24 -33.39 -6.52
N HIS A 139 -2.54 -34.69 -6.72
CA HIS A 139 -3.02 -35.54 -5.63
C HIS A 139 -1.98 -35.73 -4.53
N GLU A 140 -0.69 -35.86 -4.88
CA GLU A 140 0.40 -35.96 -3.90
C GLU A 140 0.56 -34.66 -3.09
N ALA A 141 0.45 -33.52 -3.77
CA ALA A 141 0.50 -32.22 -3.11
C ALA A 141 -0.66 -32.05 -2.12
N GLN A 142 -1.88 -32.44 -2.51
CA GLN A 142 -3.07 -32.37 -1.67
C GLN A 142 -3.00 -33.35 -0.49
N GLU A 143 -2.49 -34.57 -0.70
CA GLU A 143 -2.31 -35.55 0.36
C GLU A 143 -1.32 -35.05 1.41
N LYS A 144 -0.22 -34.42 0.98
CA LYS A 144 0.86 -33.95 1.85
C LYS A 144 0.53 -32.64 2.58
N HIS A 145 -0.08 -31.67 1.88
CA HIS A 145 -0.25 -30.29 2.37
C HIS A 145 -1.72 -29.89 2.57
N GLY A 146 -2.68 -30.75 2.24
CA GLY A 146 -4.09 -30.40 2.30
C GLY A 146 -4.51 -29.41 1.22
N TYR A 147 -5.69 -28.82 1.40
CA TYR A 147 -6.23 -27.82 0.48
C TYR A 147 -5.78 -26.39 0.80
N ASP A 148 -5.10 -26.17 1.92
CA ASP A 148 -4.56 -24.87 2.35
C ASP A 148 -3.47 -24.35 1.43
N LEU A 149 -2.91 -25.22 0.60
CA LEU A 149 -1.97 -24.81 -0.46
C LEU A 149 -2.60 -23.90 -1.53
N TYR A 150 -3.95 -23.85 -1.63
CA TYR A 150 -4.65 -23.05 -2.63
C TYR A 150 -5.08 -21.68 -2.06
N GLN A 151 -4.14 -20.76 -1.95
CA GLN A 151 -4.41 -19.42 -1.41
C GLN A 151 -4.87 -18.42 -2.51
N GLY A 152 -4.48 -18.62 -3.76
CA GLY A 152 -4.78 -17.72 -4.88
C GLY A 152 -5.69 -18.33 -5.95
N GLY A 153 -6.35 -19.45 -5.66
CA GLY A 153 -7.13 -20.22 -6.62
C GLY A 153 -6.48 -21.57 -6.95
N ILE A 154 -7.23 -22.45 -7.60
CA ILE A 154 -6.77 -23.80 -7.95
C ILE A 154 -6.15 -23.75 -9.35
N PRO A 155 -4.84 -23.97 -9.52
CA PRO A 155 -4.20 -23.97 -10.84
C PRO A 155 -4.71 -25.17 -11.67
N ALA A 156 -4.73 -25.03 -12.98
CA ALA A 156 -5.06 -26.10 -13.92
C ALA A 156 -3.88 -27.11 -14.02
N GLY A 157 -4.14 -28.33 -14.53
CA GLY A 157 -3.12 -29.33 -14.82
C GLY A 157 -3.05 -30.48 -13.83
N GLU A 158 -2.35 -31.56 -14.22
CA GLU A 158 -2.11 -32.74 -13.37
C GLU A 158 -0.99 -32.50 -12.36
N ASN A 159 0.05 -31.75 -12.76
CA ASN A 159 1.12 -31.29 -11.89
C ASN A 159 0.89 -29.81 -11.54
N ILE A 160 1.19 -29.44 -10.30
CA ILE A 160 1.06 -28.07 -9.81
C ILE A 160 2.42 -27.57 -9.28
N ARG A 161 2.72 -26.29 -9.55
CA ARG A 161 3.91 -25.69 -9.01
C ARG A 161 3.66 -25.26 -7.56
N LEU A 162 4.46 -25.79 -6.64
CA LEU A 162 4.50 -25.39 -5.24
C LEU A 162 5.69 -24.51 -4.96
N ILE A 163 5.46 -23.46 -4.19
CA ILE A 163 6.49 -22.57 -3.66
C ILE A 163 6.53 -22.72 -2.15
N HIS A 164 7.74 -22.96 -1.63
CA HIS A 164 8.03 -23.06 -0.20
C HIS A 164 8.79 -21.83 0.25
N VAL A 165 8.22 -21.10 1.19
CA VAL A 165 8.83 -19.92 1.83
C VAL A 165 8.84 -20.16 3.34
N GLY A 166 9.98 -20.63 3.88
CA GLY A 166 10.01 -21.16 5.24
C GLY A 166 9.06 -22.36 5.38
N ASP A 167 8.14 -22.28 6.34
CA ASP A 167 7.11 -23.29 6.58
C ASP A 167 5.84 -23.09 5.73
N ASP A 168 5.73 -21.96 5.02
CA ASP A 168 4.60 -21.69 4.13
C ASP A 168 4.75 -22.42 2.80
N VAL A 169 3.71 -23.14 2.38
CA VAL A 169 3.68 -23.90 1.12
C VAL A 169 2.42 -23.54 0.36
N GLN A 170 2.58 -22.98 -0.85
CA GLN A 170 1.45 -22.56 -1.66
C GLN A 170 1.60 -22.97 -3.12
N ALA A 171 0.48 -23.28 -3.76
CA ALA A 171 0.38 -23.43 -5.20
C ALA A 171 0.44 -22.03 -5.84
N CYS A 172 1.59 -21.69 -6.41
CA CYS A 172 1.86 -20.34 -6.92
C CYS A 172 2.59 -20.38 -8.26
N GLY A 173 2.08 -19.62 -9.24
CA GLY A 173 2.66 -19.48 -10.58
C GLY A 173 3.62 -18.29 -10.73
N GLY A 174 3.71 -17.41 -9.74
CA GLY A 174 4.46 -16.16 -9.83
C GLY A 174 5.98 -16.32 -9.74
N THR A 175 6.68 -15.18 -9.82
CA THR A 175 8.15 -15.16 -9.70
C THR A 175 8.57 -14.83 -8.28
N HIS A 176 9.59 -15.54 -7.79
CA HIS A 176 10.08 -15.42 -6.42
C HIS A 176 11.58 -15.19 -6.38
N VAL A 177 12.08 -14.63 -5.30
CA VAL A 177 13.51 -14.57 -5.00
C VAL A 177 14.01 -15.96 -4.59
N ASP A 178 15.33 -16.18 -4.63
CA ASP A 178 15.93 -17.49 -4.32
C ASP A 178 16.01 -17.76 -2.82
N ARG A 179 16.10 -16.70 -2.02
CA ARG A 179 16.20 -16.77 -0.56
C ARG A 179 15.31 -15.72 0.10
N THR A 180 14.81 -15.98 1.30
CA THR A 180 13.99 -14.99 2.03
C THR A 180 14.76 -13.72 2.33
N GLY A 181 16.07 -13.78 2.54
CA GLY A 181 16.95 -12.63 2.72
C GLY A 181 16.99 -11.67 1.52
N ASP A 182 16.79 -12.17 0.30
CA ASP A 182 16.75 -11.36 -0.92
C ASP A 182 15.52 -10.45 -1.00
N VAL A 183 14.49 -10.70 -0.18
CA VAL A 183 13.31 -9.85 -0.06
C VAL A 183 13.68 -8.47 0.48
N GLY A 184 14.65 -8.42 1.40
CA GLY A 184 14.99 -7.21 2.14
C GLY A 184 13.92 -6.85 3.16
N THR A 185 14.02 -5.66 3.73
CA THR A 185 13.07 -5.19 4.74
C THR A 185 11.62 -5.22 4.23
N ILE A 186 10.72 -5.72 5.07
CA ILE A 186 9.27 -5.66 4.85
C ILE A 186 8.69 -4.58 5.77
N LYS A 187 7.91 -3.65 5.22
CA LYS A 187 7.20 -2.60 5.95
C LYS A 187 5.70 -2.67 5.68
N VAL A 188 4.90 -2.85 6.72
CA VAL A 188 3.44 -2.70 6.62
C VAL A 188 3.11 -1.21 6.63
N LEU A 189 2.49 -0.75 5.57
CA LEU A 189 2.14 0.66 5.35
C LEU A 189 0.80 1.01 5.98
N SER A 190 -0.20 0.15 5.78
CA SER A 190 -1.53 0.31 6.36
C SER A 190 -2.27 -1.01 6.47
N THR A 191 -3.30 -1.02 7.31
CA THR A 191 -4.33 -2.06 7.34
C THR A 191 -5.70 -1.41 7.28
N GLU A 192 -6.62 -2.02 6.53
CA GLU A 192 -7.98 -1.53 6.36
C GLU A 192 -8.97 -2.69 6.15
N PRO A 193 -10.19 -2.60 6.66
CA PRO A 193 -11.25 -3.53 6.32
C PRO A 193 -11.68 -3.32 4.87
N VAL A 194 -11.82 -4.41 4.12
CA VAL A 194 -12.32 -4.38 2.73
C VAL A 194 -13.81 -4.68 2.68
N GLN A 195 -14.21 -5.67 3.47
CA GLN A 195 -15.60 -6.10 3.67
C GLN A 195 -15.69 -6.86 4.98
N ASP A 196 -16.89 -7.25 5.40
CA ASP A 196 -17.07 -8.04 6.61
C ASP A 196 -16.24 -9.31 6.55
N GLY A 197 -15.40 -9.51 7.58
CA GLY A 197 -14.51 -10.66 7.70
C GLY A 197 -13.29 -10.66 6.78
N VAL A 198 -12.93 -9.54 6.16
CA VAL A 198 -11.71 -9.42 5.34
C VAL A 198 -10.93 -8.16 5.67
N GLU A 199 -9.70 -8.35 6.14
CA GLU A 199 -8.71 -7.30 6.40
C GLU A 199 -7.66 -7.28 5.29
N ARG A 200 -7.28 -6.07 4.87
CA ARG A 200 -6.23 -5.80 3.88
C ARG A 200 -4.97 -5.32 4.56
N PHE A 201 -3.86 -5.93 4.22
CA PHE A 201 -2.52 -5.43 4.50
C PHE A 201 -1.97 -4.78 3.23
N VAL A 202 -1.58 -3.51 3.31
CA VAL A 202 -0.77 -2.83 2.29
C VAL A 202 0.66 -2.77 2.81
N PHE A 203 1.61 -3.21 2.01
CA PHE A 203 3.01 -3.33 2.44
C PHE A 203 3.98 -3.05 1.30
N ALA A 204 5.22 -2.76 1.66
CA ALA A 204 6.34 -2.63 0.74
C ALA A 204 7.47 -3.58 1.17
N ALA A 205 8.31 -3.98 0.21
CA ALA A 205 9.44 -4.87 0.44
C ALA A 205 10.71 -4.35 -0.25
N GLY A 206 11.87 -4.67 0.33
CA GLY A 206 13.18 -4.28 -0.19
C GLY A 206 13.35 -2.77 -0.29
N PRO A 207 13.89 -2.24 -1.41
CA PRO A 207 14.09 -0.80 -1.60
C PRO A 207 12.81 0.01 -1.42
N ALA A 208 11.66 -0.50 -1.88
CA ALA A 208 10.38 0.19 -1.74
C ALA A 208 9.96 0.40 -0.26
N ALA A 209 10.31 -0.53 0.64
CA ALA A 209 10.06 -0.38 2.07
C ALA A 209 10.89 0.76 2.68
N ILE A 210 12.15 0.89 2.25
CA ILE A 210 13.03 1.99 2.67
C ILE A 210 12.50 3.32 2.14
N GLU A 211 12.15 3.40 0.87
CA GLU A 211 11.57 4.59 0.25
C GLU A 211 10.26 5.02 0.96
N ALA A 212 9.42 4.07 1.36
CA ALA A 212 8.19 4.35 2.10
C ALA A 212 8.48 4.87 3.53
N THR A 213 9.49 4.31 4.20
CA THR A 213 9.93 4.78 5.52
C THR A 213 10.47 6.21 5.44
N GLN A 214 11.33 6.50 4.46
CA GLN A 214 11.87 7.85 4.24
C GLN A 214 10.77 8.87 3.99
N ARG A 215 9.76 8.55 3.16
CA ARG A 215 8.60 9.45 2.95
C ARG A 215 7.85 9.75 4.25
N THR A 216 7.74 8.77 5.14
CA THR A 216 7.08 8.97 6.44
C THR A 216 7.94 9.83 7.36
N GLU A 217 9.24 9.62 7.37
CA GLU A 217 10.21 10.44 8.11
C GLU A 217 10.19 11.88 7.60
N ASP A 218 10.25 12.13 6.29
CA ASP A 218 10.18 13.46 5.70
C ASP A 218 8.90 14.21 6.11
N ALA A 219 7.76 13.52 6.13
CA ALA A 219 6.49 14.09 6.58
C ALA A 219 6.54 14.45 8.08
N LEU A 220 7.16 13.60 8.91
CA LEU A 220 7.30 13.84 10.34
C LEU A 220 8.23 15.02 10.61
N TYR A 221 9.39 15.08 9.95
CA TYR A 221 10.32 16.21 10.06
C TYR A 221 9.70 17.52 9.58
N GLY A 222 8.95 17.50 8.47
CA GLY A 222 8.21 18.67 7.99
C GLY A 222 7.17 19.18 9.00
N ALA A 223 6.52 18.28 9.73
CA ALA A 223 5.62 18.65 10.81
C ALA A 223 6.40 19.21 12.02
N ALA A 224 7.52 18.60 12.39
CA ALA A 224 8.39 19.04 13.48
C ALA A 224 8.93 20.47 13.22
N ASP A 225 9.39 20.73 12.01
CA ASP A 225 9.85 22.07 11.59
C ASP A 225 8.71 23.10 11.69
N THR A 226 7.49 22.73 11.33
CA THR A 226 6.32 23.63 11.42
C THR A 226 6.00 24.04 12.85
N PHE A 227 6.18 23.13 13.80
CA PHE A 227 5.95 23.36 15.24
C PHE A 227 7.21 23.88 15.99
N ASP A 228 8.37 23.94 15.32
CA ASP A 228 9.68 24.25 15.93
C ASP A 228 10.01 23.36 17.13
N VAL A 229 9.87 22.04 16.92
CA VAL A 229 10.11 20.99 17.94
C VAL A 229 10.87 19.82 17.34
N ASN A 230 11.39 18.92 18.20
CA ASN A 230 11.94 17.65 17.71
C ASN A 230 10.82 16.71 17.19
N PRO A 231 11.11 15.78 16.26
CA PRO A 231 10.12 14.85 15.72
C PRO A 231 9.33 14.08 16.78
N GLU A 232 9.96 13.70 17.88
CA GLU A 232 9.34 12.97 18.98
C GLU A 232 8.32 13.82 19.77
N GLU A 233 8.44 15.15 19.72
CA GLU A 233 7.58 16.12 20.42
C GLU A 233 6.37 16.56 19.57
N VAL A 234 6.30 16.17 18.30
CA VAL A 234 5.20 16.54 17.37
C VAL A 234 3.82 16.18 17.92
N PRO A 235 3.59 15.00 18.52
CA PRO A 235 2.28 14.68 19.09
C PRO A 235 1.83 15.66 20.17
N ASP A 236 2.72 16.00 21.10
CA ASP A 236 2.43 16.92 22.20
C ASP A 236 2.23 18.36 21.71
N ALA A 237 3.04 18.78 20.73
CA ALA A 237 2.90 20.09 20.09
C ALA A 237 1.55 20.22 19.35
N ALA A 238 1.15 19.18 18.62
CA ALA A 238 -0.13 19.14 17.93
C ALA A 238 -1.31 19.18 18.90
N GLU A 239 -1.26 18.47 20.02
CA GLU A 239 -2.30 18.49 21.07
C GLU A 239 -2.44 19.87 21.71
N ARG A 240 -1.31 20.50 22.07
CA ARG A 240 -1.30 21.88 22.57
C ARG A 240 -1.90 22.85 21.59
N PHE A 241 -1.45 22.82 20.32
CA PHE A 241 -1.94 23.69 19.27
C PHE A 241 -3.46 23.51 19.07
N PHE A 242 -3.96 22.28 19.04
CA PHE A 242 -5.37 22.00 18.85
C PHE A 242 -6.23 22.50 20.05
N THR A 243 -5.70 22.39 21.25
CA THR A 243 -6.36 22.89 22.46
C THR A 243 -6.44 24.42 22.43
N GLU A 244 -5.31 25.11 22.18
CA GLU A 244 -5.28 26.56 22.06
C GLU A 244 -6.17 27.07 20.91
N TRP A 245 -6.20 26.38 19.77
CA TRP A 245 -7.04 26.74 18.64
C TRP A 245 -8.55 26.70 19.01
N LYS A 246 -8.97 25.68 19.76
CA LYS A 246 -10.34 25.58 20.27
C LYS A 246 -10.68 26.71 21.27
N GLU A 247 -9.74 27.01 22.17
CA GLU A 247 -9.92 28.09 23.17
C GLU A 247 -10.01 29.45 22.49
N ARG A 248 -9.14 29.73 21.52
CA ARG A 248 -9.20 30.96 20.70
C ARG A 248 -10.52 31.07 19.93
N GLY A 249 -11.04 29.96 19.40
CA GLY A 249 -12.34 29.90 18.74
C GLY A 249 -13.47 30.36 19.69
N LYS A 250 -13.50 29.83 20.90
CA LYS A 250 -14.48 30.24 21.93
C LYS A 250 -14.34 31.71 22.32
N THR A 251 -13.10 32.19 22.48
CA THR A 251 -12.81 33.59 22.81
C THR A 251 -13.26 34.52 21.70
N ILE A 252 -13.05 34.18 20.44
CA ILE A 252 -13.51 34.95 19.28
C ILE A 252 -15.06 35.04 19.26
N GLU A 253 -15.76 33.95 19.52
CA GLU A 253 -17.23 33.96 19.59
C GLU A 253 -17.74 34.86 20.73
N SER A 254 -17.12 34.70 21.94
CA SER A 254 -17.48 35.55 23.07
C SER A 254 -17.18 37.03 22.82
N LEU A 255 -16.05 37.36 22.18
CA LEU A 255 -15.71 38.75 21.82
C LEU A 255 -16.70 39.32 20.76
N LYS A 256 -17.15 38.50 19.81
CA LYS A 256 -18.17 38.92 18.85
C LYS A 256 -19.49 39.22 19.52
N GLU A 257 -19.93 38.39 20.51
CA GLU A 257 -21.14 38.64 21.30
C GLU A 257 -21.02 39.93 22.10
N GLN A 258 -19.89 40.14 22.82
CA GLN A 258 -19.65 41.35 23.57
C GLN A 258 -19.63 42.60 22.66
N LEU A 259 -19.03 42.48 21.47
CA LEU A 259 -19.03 43.59 20.49
C LEU A 259 -20.43 43.89 19.97
N ALA A 260 -21.24 42.85 19.73
CA ALA A 260 -22.63 43.02 19.33
C ALA A 260 -23.47 43.70 20.42
N GLU A 261 -23.31 43.26 21.71
CA GLU A 261 -23.95 43.87 22.87
C GLU A 261 -23.50 45.35 23.06
N ALA A 262 -22.19 45.61 22.97
CA ALA A 262 -21.65 46.95 23.08
C ALA A 262 -22.17 47.90 21.96
N ARG A 263 -22.32 47.36 20.75
CA ARG A 263 -22.93 48.12 19.64
C ARG A 263 -24.45 48.33 19.82
N ALA A 264 -25.15 47.35 20.38
CA ALA A 264 -26.56 47.45 20.67
C ALA A 264 -26.83 48.37 21.90
N GLY A 265 -25.95 48.32 22.93
CA GLY A 265 -26.02 49.15 24.13
C GLY A 265 -25.43 50.57 23.96
N GLY A 266 -24.60 50.76 22.95
CA GLY A 266 -23.99 52.07 22.58
C GLY A 266 -24.87 52.92 21.67
N GLY A 267 -26.16 52.63 21.60
CA GLY A 267 -27.16 53.54 21.04
C GLY A 267 -27.24 54.76 21.95
N GLY A 268 -26.26 55.65 21.83
CA GLY A 268 -26.37 56.99 22.40
C GLY A 268 -27.68 57.61 21.93
N ASP A 269 -28.32 58.35 22.81
CA ASP A 269 -29.61 59.02 22.62
C ASP A 269 -29.69 59.57 21.17
N ALA A 270 -30.45 58.83 20.36
CA ALA A 270 -30.85 59.32 19.05
C ALA A 270 -31.95 60.35 19.30
N GLU A 271 -31.66 61.60 19.10
CA GLU A 271 -32.61 62.71 19.20
C GLU A 271 -33.37 62.82 17.88
N GLU A 272 -34.67 62.60 17.92
CA GLU A 272 -35.54 62.86 16.78
C GLU A 272 -35.87 64.36 16.74
N VAL A 273 -35.40 65.01 15.70
CA VAL A 273 -35.64 66.47 15.46
C VAL A 273 -36.45 66.60 14.20
N ASP A 274 -37.64 67.27 14.34
CA ASP A 274 -38.46 67.63 13.19
C ASP A 274 -37.94 68.94 12.58
N ILE A 275 -37.58 68.86 11.33
CA ILE A 275 -37.11 69.98 10.54
C ILE A 275 -38.04 70.13 9.33
N ASP A 276 -38.95 71.11 9.40
CA ASP A 276 -39.92 71.44 8.34
C ASP A 276 -40.79 70.24 7.90
N GLY A 277 -41.30 69.45 8.86
CA GLY A 277 -42.12 68.29 8.59
C GLY A 277 -41.41 67.03 8.14
N THR A 278 -40.06 67.00 8.25
CA THR A 278 -39.29 65.82 8.02
C THR A 278 -38.53 65.42 9.30
N THR A 279 -38.83 64.18 9.79
CA THR A 279 -38.15 63.68 10.98
C THR A 279 -36.75 63.28 10.65
N ALA A 280 -35.76 63.98 11.22
CA ALA A 280 -34.33 63.62 11.15
C ALA A 280 -33.89 62.92 12.47
N VAL A 281 -33.17 61.83 12.40
CA VAL A 281 -32.54 61.14 13.55
C VAL A 281 -31.09 61.56 13.62
N ILE A 282 -30.72 62.29 14.67
CA ILE A 282 -29.35 62.73 14.94
C ILE A 282 -28.76 61.79 16.01
N GLN A 283 -27.71 61.04 15.63
CA GLN A 283 -26.97 60.20 16.55
C GLN A 283 -25.54 60.78 16.78
N ARG A 284 -25.18 61.04 18.02
CA ARG A 284 -23.84 61.46 18.38
C ARG A 284 -22.92 60.26 18.50
N ILE A 285 -21.93 60.17 17.67
CA ILE A 285 -20.89 59.14 17.78
C ILE A 285 -19.70 59.80 18.46
N ASP A 286 -19.42 59.44 19.71
CA ASP A 286 -18.17 59.80 20.36
C ASP A 286 -17.05 58.91 19.82
N THR A 287 -16.03 59.50 19.19
CA THR A 287 -14.83 58.85 18.65
C THR A 287 -13.74 58.79 19.69
#